data_bcd9a119416798ad10c0ddec8a8e9b6d
#
_entry.id   bcd9a119416798ad10c0ddec8a8e9b6d
#
_cell.length_a   1.000
_cell.length_b   1.000
_cell.length_c   1.000
_cell.angle_alpha   90.00
_cell.angle_beta   90.00
_cell.angle_gamma   90.00
#
_symmetry.space_group_name_H-M   'P 1'
#
loop_
_entity.id
_entity.type
_entity.pdbx_description
1 polymer ?
#
loop_
_entity_poly.entity_id
_entity_poly.type
_entity_poly.pdbx_seq_one_letter_code
_entity_poly.pdbx_strand_id
1 'polypeptide(L)'
;MRKIGILLETKEGALKKTNFGVITAARADGHELYGFLVGGRGADHKTALEAYGIHKLVEITAKEGALDWNPVSWSGAITDAMDHFGVKTLLGLTSAQGKELLPRIAAALDAPLVMDCIDINLSEHTVKKSQFSGKTMAAIKVNGPCDIYGVRPNVFEAEPSPCDAEVLTFHTDSKSSRLVVKEIRLDASRGIDLTEADIII
;
A
#
# COMPACT_ATOMS: atom_id res chain seq x y z
N MET A 1 8.59 3.40 -19.00
CA MET A 1 7.62 2.72 -18.13
C MET A 1 8.15 2.78 -16.70
N ARG A 2 7.40 3.37 -15.77
CA ARG A 2 7.83 3.49 -14.36
C ARG A 2 7.29 2.29 -13.58
N LYS A 3 8.03 1.86 -12.56
CA LYS A 3 7.58 0.84 -11.61
C LYS A 3 6.90 1.53 -10.43
N ILE A 4 5.65 1.19 -10.20
CA ILE A 4 4.84 1.74 -9.12
C ILE A 4 4.52 0.65 -8.13
N GLY A 5 4.89 0.84 -6.88
CA GLY A 5 4.56 -0.04 -5.77
C GLY A 5 3.20 0.28 -5.18
N ILE A 6 2.47 -0.74 -4.80
CA ILE A 6 1.20 -0.63 -4.08
C ILE A 6 1.32 -1.48 -2.83
N LEU A 7 1.25 -0.84 -1.67
CA LEU A 7 1.17 -1.54 -0.39
C LEU A 7 -0.22 -2.12 -0.22
N LEU A 8 -0.31 -3.44 -0.30
CA LEU A 8 -1.56 -4.17 -0.17
C LEU A 8 -1.88 -4.44 1.31
N GLU A 9 -3.12 -4.18 1.68
CA GLU A 9 -3.62 -4.47 3.02
C GLU A 9 -4.58 -5.64 3.01
N THR A 10 -4.44 -6.51 3.99
CA THR A 10 -5.34 -7.64 4.25
C THR A 10 -6.01 -7.50 5.61
N LYS A 11 -7.16 -8.12 5.76
CA LYS A 11 -7.86 -8.30 7.03
C LYS A 11 -8.30 -9.76 7.13
N GLU A 12 -7.88 -10.44 8.18
CA GLU A 12 -8.18 -11.87 8.38
C GLU A 12 -7.84 -12.76 7.16
N GLY A 13 -6.74 -12.44 6.48
CA GLY A 13 -6.27 -13.15 5.30
C GLY A 13 -6.95 -12.74 3.99
N ALA A 14 -7.98 -11.91 3.98
CA ALA A 14 -8.63 -11.40 2.78
C ALA A 14 -8.10 -10.01 2.39
N LEU A 15 -8.02 -9.73 1.08
CA LEU A 15 -7.70 -8.38 0.60
C LEU A 15 -8.80 -7.39 0.97
N LYS A 16 -8.43 -6.24 1.51
CA LYS A 16 -9.38 -5.14 1.70
C LYS A 16 -9.84 -4.61 0.34
N LYS A 17 -11.14 -4.42 0.16
CA LYS A 17 -11.72 -3.89 -1.09
C LYS A 17 -11.14 -2.51 -1.47
N THR A 18 -10.79 -1.71 -0.48
CA THR A 18 -10.18 -0.38 -0.67
C THR A 18 -8.84 -0.39 -1.41
N ASN A 19 -8.11 -1.53 -1.45
CA ASN A 19 -6.90 -1.66 -2.27
C ASN A 19 -7.17 -1.42 -3.76
N PHE A 20 -8.31 -1.87 -4.26
CA PHE A 20 -8.60 -1.81 -5.71
C PHE A 20 -8.71 -0.37 -6.22
N GLY A 21 -9.23 0.56 -5.41
CA GLY A 21 -9.21 1.98 -5.74
C GLY A 21 -7.79 2.55 -5.79
N VAL A 22 -6.89 2.11 -4.91
CA VAL A 22 -5.47 2.52 -4.97
C VAL A 22 -4.80 2.00 -6.23
N ILE A 23 -5.09 0.75 -6.61
CA ILE A 23 -4.59 0.15 -7.86
C ILE A 23 -5.08 0.96 -9.07
N THR A 24 -6.36 1.32 -9.11
CA THR A 24 -6.92 2.16 -10.17
C THR A 24 -6.22 3.51 -10.27
N ALA A 25 -5.99 4.19 -9.14
CA ALA A 25 -5.27 5.47 -9.09
C ALA A 25 -3.82 5.36 -9.62
N ALA A 26 -3.17 4.21 -9.43
CA ALA A 26 -1.79 3.97 -9.84
C ALA A 26 -1.65 3.59 -11.33
N ARG A 27 -2.72 3.10 -11.98
CA ARG A 27 -2.69 2.65 -13.39
C ARG A 27 -2.63 3.77 -14.41
N ALA A 28 -2.87 5.00 -14.04
CA ALA A 28 -2.72 6.11 -14.95
C ALA A 28 -1.36 6.04 -15.63
N ASP A 29 -1.33 6.21 -16.96
CA ASP A 29 -0.12 6.29 -17.79
C ASP A 29 0.63 4.98 -18.10
N GLY A 30 -0.01 3.80 -17.96
CA GLY A 30 0.58 2.52 -18.38
C GLY A 30 1.84 2.12 -17.63
N HIS A 31 1.89 2.36 -16.33
CA HIS A 31 2.98 1.96 -15.45
C HIS A 31 2.97 0.43 -15.18
N GLU A 32 4.11 -0.14 -14.82
CA GLU A 32 4.20 -1.51 -14.31
C GLU A 32 3.92 -1.51 -12.80
N LEU A 33 2.82 -2.18 -12.39
CA LEU A 33 2.37 -2.18 -11.01
C LEU A 33 2.91 -3.38 -10.23
N TYR A 34 3.53 -3.09 -9.09
CA TYR A 34 4.04 -4.04 -8.12
C TYR A 34 3.16 -4.01 -6.87
N GLY A 35 2.41 -5.09 -6.61
CA GLY A 35 1.68 -5.23 -5.36
C GLY A 35 2.58 -5.84 -4.27
N PHE A 36 2.87 -5.11 -3.22
CA PHE A 36 3.63 -5.61 -2.08
C PHE A 36 2.69 -6.18 -1.02
N LEU A 37 2.79 -7.49 -0.81
CA LEU A 37 2.02 -8.25 0.17
C LEU A 37 2.95 -8.76 1.27
N VAL A 38 2.79 -8.28 2.50
CA VAL A 38 3.64 -8.68 3.63
C VAL A 38 2.96 -9.78 4.43
N GLY A 39 3.64 -10.90 4.61
CA GLY A 39 3.19 -12.02 5.45
C GLY A 39 2.00 -12.81 4.89
N GLY A 40 1.58 -12.54 3.64
CA GLY A 40 0.50 -13.26 2.95
C GLY A 40 1.02 -14.16 1.82
N ARG A 41 0.15 -15.04 1.31
CA ARG A 41 0.44 -15.86 0.13
C ARG A 41 -0.15 -15.19 -1.12
N GLY A 42 0.68 -14.82 -2.06
CA GLY A 42 0.26 -14.15 -3.29
C GLY A 42 -0.65 -15.02 -4.14
N ALA A 43 -0.44 -16.35 -4.15
CA ALA A 43 -1.29 -17.28 -4.90
C ALA A 43 -2.78 -17.16 -4.52
N ASP A 44 -3.08 -16.86 -3.24
CA ASP A 44 -4.45 -16.74 -2.74
C ASP A 44 -5.14 -15.46 -3.26
N HIS A 45 -4.37 -14.47 -3.72
CA HIS A 45 -4.85 -13.15 -4.14
C HIS A 45 -4.58 -12.84 -5.62
N LYS A 46 -3.83 -13.68 -6.30
CA LYS A 46 -3.38 -13.45 -7.69
C LYS A 46 -4.56 -13.08 -8.61
N THR A 47 -5.57 -13.95 -8.68
CA THR A 47 -6.73 -13.76 -9.58
C THR A 47 -7.46 -12.44 -9.34
N ALA A 48 -7.64 -12.05 -8.08
CA ALA A 48 -8.28 -10.78 -7.75
C ALA A 48 -7.42 -9.58 -8.17
N LEU A 49 -6.10 -9.66 -7.98
CA LEU A 49 -5.19 -8.54 -8.24
C LEU A 49 -4.87 -8.39 -9.73
N GLU A 50 -4.73 -9.48 -10.48
CA GLU A 50 -4.54 -9.43 -11.93
C GLU A 50 -5.75 -8.87 -12.67
N ALA A 51 -6.97 -9.08 -12.15
CA ALA A 51 -8.18 -8.49 -12.69
C ALA A 51 -8.20 -6.96 -12.63
N TYR A 52 -7.42 -6.35 -11.74
CA TYR A 52 -7.32 -4.91 -11.56
C TYR A 52 -6.00 -4.30 -12.06
N GLY A 53 -5.09 -5.10 -12.61
CA GLY A 53 -3.89 -4.59 -13.29
C GLY A 53 -2.59 -4.64 -12.48
N ILE A 54 -2.50 -5.49 -11.44
CA ILE A 54 -1.22 -5.79 -10.81
C ILE A 54 -0.42 -6.73 -11.70
N HIS A 55 0.72 -6.29 -12.19
CA HIS A 55 1.60 -7.06 -13.07
C HIS A 55 2.56 -7.97 -12.29
N LYS A 56 3.05 -7.51 -11.15
CA LYS A 56 3.96 -8.24 -10.27
C LYS A 56 3.39 -8.24 -8.86
N LEU A 57 3.10 -9.42 -8.34
CA LEU A 57 2.66 -9.60 -6.97
C LEU A 57 3.84 -10.11 -6.14
N VAL A 58 4.38 -9.26 -5.29
CA VAL A 58 5.56 -9.56 -4.48
C VAL A 58 5.12 -10.02 -3.09
N GLU A 59 5.32 -11.30 -2.80
CA GLU A 59 5.20 -11.86 -1.46
C GLU A 59 6.45 -11.49 -0.65
N ILE A 60 6.29 -10.67 0.37
CA ILE A 60 7.39 -10.30 1.27
C ILE A 60 7.32 -11.21 2.50
N THR A 61 8.34 -12.03 2.68
CA THR A 61 8.44 -13.01 3.76
C THR A 61 9.76 -12.88 4.50
N ALA A 62 9.84 -13.36 5.74
CA ALA A 62 11.11 -13.50 6.42
C ALA A 62 11.91 -14.68 5.84
N LYS A 63 13.25 -14.62 5.86
CA LYS A 63 14.12 -15.76 5.53
C LYS A 63 13.92 -16.90 6.51
N GLU A 64 13.69 -16.58 7.77
CA GLU A 64 13.46 -17.54 8.83
C GLU A 64 12.24 -17.11 9.67
N GLY A 65 11.35 -18.06 9.97
CA GLY A 65 10.17 -17.85 10.78
C GLY A 65 9.05 -17.08 10.07
N ALA A 66 8.13 -16.52 10.85
CA ALA A 66 7.03 -15.70 10.37
C ALA A 66 7.38 -14.22 10.41
N LEU A 67 6.87 -13.46 9.46
CA LEU A 67 6.94 -12.00 9.46
C LEU A 67 5.66 -11.43 10.08
N ASP A 68 5.53 -11.64 11.39
CA ASP A 68 4.39 -11.15 12.15
C ASP A 68 4.28 -9.62 12.12
N TRP A 69 3.08 -9.11 12.38
CA TRP A 69 2.82 -7.68 12.39
C TRP A 69 3.79 -6.96 13.35
N ASN A 70 4.64 -6.15 12.78
CA ASN A 70 5.51 -5.23 13.48
C ASN A 70 5.83 -4.06 12.54
N PRO A 71 5.42 -2.83 12.84
CA PRO A 71 5.55 -1.71 11.89
C PRO A 71 7.01 -1.38 11.57
N VAL A 72 7.96 -1.67 12.46
CA VAL A 72 9.40 -1.46 12.21
C VAL A 72 9.92 -2.51 11.23
N SER A 73 9.65 -3.80 11.49
CA SER A 73 10.09 -4.90 10.62
C SER A 73 9.42 -4.83 9.26
N TRP A 74 8.10 -4.56 9.22
CA TRP A 74 7.36 -4.46 7.97
C TRP A 74 7.82 -3.27 7.11
N SER A 75 8.00 -2.08 7.71
CA SER A 75 8.49 -0.94 6.94
C SER A 75 9.90 -1.18 6.38
N GLY A 76 10.79 -1.81 7.15
CA GLY A 76 12.10 -2.22 6.67
C GLY A 76 12.01 -3.21 5.51
N ALA A 77 11.19 -4.26 5.64
CA ALA A 77 11.00 -5.28 4.61
C ALA A 77 10.43 -4.69 3.29
N ILE A 78 9.48 -3.75 3.39
CA ILE A 78 8.93 -3.06 2.22
C ILE A 78 9.99 -2.16 1.58
N THR A 79 10.77 -1.43 2.37
CA THR A 79 11.87 -0.59 1.88
C THR A 79 12.91 -1.41 1.12
N ASP A 80 13.33 -2.54 1.70
CA ASP A 80 14.30 -3.46 1.08
C ASP A 80 13.74 -4.06 -0.23
N ALA A 81 12.44 -4.41 -0.26
CA ALA A 81 11.78 -4.89 -1.48
C ALA A 81 11.67 -3.79 -2.55
N MET A 82 11.33 -2.55 -2.18
CA MET A 82 11.29 -1.42 -3.11
C MET A 82 12.65 -1.21 -3.77
N ASP A 83 13.73 -1.26 -2.99
CA ASP A 83 15.09 -1.12 -3.52
C ASP A 83 15.48 -2.28 -4.43
N HIS A 84 15.21 -3.52 -4.00
CA HIS A 84 15.49 -4.73 -4.78
C HIS A 84 14.83 -4.72 -6.16
N PHE A 85 13.56 -4.33 -6.24
CA PHE A 85 12.81 -4.28 -7.49
C PHE A 85 12.97 -2.96 -8.25
N GLY A 86 13.69 -1.99 -7.68
CA GLY A 86 13.88 -0.67 -8.28
C GLY A 86 12.59 0.17 -8.35
N VAL A 87 11.69 -0.03 -7.39
CA VAL A 87 10.44 0.74 -7.25
C VAL A 87 10.74 2.05 -6.53
N LYS A 88 10.42 3.18 -7.17
CA LYS A 88 10.70 4.52 -6.63
C LYS A 88 9.42 5.30 -6.25
N THR A 89 8.27 4.77 -6.58
CA THR A 89 6.97 5.36 -6.21
C THR A 89 6.15 4.33 -5.48
N LEU A 90 5.63 4.66 -4.30
CA LEU A 90 4.78 3.78 -3.49
C LEU A 90 3.45 4.46 -3.19
N LEU A 91 2.36 3.75 -3.45
CA LEU A 91 1.03 4.11 -2.99
C LEU A 91 0.57 3.12 -1.92
N GLY A 92 -0.14 3.63 -0.93
CA GLY A 92 -0.79 2.81 0.10
C GLY A 92 -2.02 3.52 0.64
N LEU A 93 -2.86 2.80 1.36
CA LEU A 93 -4.05 3.38 1.99
C LEU A 93 -3.66 4.29 3.17
N THR A 94 -4.39 5.39 3.38
CA THR A 94 -4.34 6.19 4.62
C THR A 94 -5.22 5.55 5.71
N SER A 95 -5.06 4.25 5.89
CA SER A 95 -5.65 3.45 6.96
C SER A 95 -4.86 3.59 8.26
N ALA A 96 -5.29 2.93 9.34
CA ALA A 96 -4.49 2.83 10.56
C ALA A 96 -3.11 2.17 10.29
N GLN A 97 -3.10 1.08 9.52
CA GLN A 97 -1.88 0.38 9.11
C GLN A 97 -0.99 1.25 8.21
N GLY A 98 -1.57 1.91 7.22
CA GLY A 98 -0.83 2.79 6.32
C GLY A 98 -0.23 4.01 7.04
N LYS A 99 -0.92 4.57 8.04
CA LYS A 99 -0.40 5.66 8.88
C LYS A 99 0.80 5.24 9.74
N GLU A 100 0.92 3.96 10.06
CA GLU A 100 2.08 3.40 10.74
C GLU A 100 3.24 3.10 9.78
N LEU A 101 2.97 2.59 8.59
CA LEU A 101 4.00 2.09 7.67
C LEU A 101 4.54 3.20 6.74
N LEU A 102 3.68 3.96 6.07
CA LEU A 102 4.10 4.90 5.03
C LEU A 102 5.07 5.99 5.54
N PRO A 103 4.87 6.59 6.74
CA PRO A 103 5.84 7.55 7.27
C PRO A 103 7.19 6.92 7.62
N ARG A 104 7.20 5.66 8.09
CA ARG A 104 8.46 4.95 8.39
C ARG A 104 9.24 4.63 7.13
N ILE A 105 8.55 4.19 6.07
CA ILE A 105 9.13 3.93 4.76
C ILE A 105 9.69 5.24 4.17
N ALA A 106 8.92 6.32 4.25
CA ALA A 106 9.34 7.63 3.77
C ALA A 106 10.61 8.12 4.48
N ALA A 107 10.66 8.00 5.81
CA ALA A 107 11.83 8.36 6.59
C ALA A 107 13.06 7.48 6.27
N ALA A 108 12.85 6.18 6.04
CA ALA A 108 13.95 5.27 5.70
C ALA A 108 14.55 5.54 4.31
N LEU A 109 13.73 6.03 3.36
CA LEU A 109 14.13 6.35 1.99
C LEU A 109 14.52 7.82 1.80
N ASP A 110 14.44 8.65 2.83
CA ASP A 110 14.55 10.12 2.74
C ASP A 110 13.64 10.68 1.63
N ALA A 111 12.40 10.15 1.58
CA ALA A 111 11.44 10.42 0.54
C ALA A 111 10.32 11.36 1.02
N PRO A 112 9.85 12.28 0.16
CA PRO A 112 8.65 13.03 0.45
C PRO A 112 7.43 12.12 0.55
N LEU A 113 6.55 12.44 1.49
CA LEU A 113 5.29 11.75 1.75
C LEU A 113 4.12 12.73 1.73
N VAL A 114 3.09 12.41 0.98
CA VAL A 114 1.80 13.10 1.10
C VAL A 114 0.74 12.09 1.51
N MET A 115 0.12 12.33 2.67
CA MET A 115 -0.95 11.49 3.20
C MET A 115 -2.33 12.08 2.86
N ASP A 116 -3.32 11.19 2.76
CA ASP A 116 -4.73 11.55 2.58
C ASP A 116 -5.03 12.17 1.21
N CYS A 117 -4.36 11.66 0.18
CA CYS A 117 -4.55 12.07 -1.20
C CYS A 117 -5.96 11.69 -1.70
N ILE A 118 -6.60 12.62 -2.40
CA ILE A 118 -7.93 12.43 -3.02
C ILE A 118 -7.88 12.54 -4.55
N ASP A 119 -6.76 12.98 -5.10
CA ASP A 119 -6.46 13.02 -6.53
C ASP A 119 -4.95 12.89 -6.71
N ILE A 120 -4.52 12.12 -7.72
CA ILE A 120 -3.10 11.81 -7.94
C ILE A 120 -2.82 11.85 -9.44
N ASN A 121 -1.82 12.64 -9.82
CA ASN A 121 -1.23 12.61 -11.15
C ASN A 121 0.25 12.21 -11.02
N LEU A 122 0.54 10.94 -11.27
CA LEU A 122 1.89 10.39 -11.13
C LEU A 122 2.86 10.92 -12.19
N SER A 123 2.39 11.32 -13.37
CA SER A 123 3.24 11.87 -14.43
C SER A 123 3.79 13.23 -14.07
N GLU A 124 2.97 14.05 -13.43
CA GLU A 124 3.33 15.41 -13.01
C GLU A 124 3.86 15.48 -11.57
N HIS A 125 3.84 14.36 -10.84
CA HIS A 125 4.13 14.28 -9.41
C HIS A 125 3.26 15.24 -8.57
N THR A 126 1.99 15.37 -8.95
CA THR A 126 1.04 16.25 -8.27
C THR A 126 -0.06 15.46 -7.61
N VAL A 127 -0.49 15.92 -6.45
CA VAL A 127 -1.60 15.33 -5.70
C VAL A 127 -2.50 16.43 -5.16
N LYS A 128 -3.76 16.09 -4.92
CA LYS A 128 -4.68 16.94 -4.16
C LYS A 128 -5.06 16.27 -2.85
N LYS A 129 -5.20 17.08 -1.83
CA LYS A 129 -5.74 16.66 -0.54
C LYS A 129 -6.61 17.74 0.09
N SER A 130 -7.56 17.33 0.91
CA SER A 130 -8.30 18.28 1.74
C SER A 130 -7.49 18.65 2.98
N GLN A 131 -7.65 19.89 3.43
CA GLN A 131 -7.05 20.41 4.66
C GLN A 131 -8.12 21.10 5.52
N PHE A 132 -7.81 21.28 6.80
CA PHE A 132 -8.68 21.94 7.77
C PHE A 132 -10.10 21.38 7.75
N SER A 133 -10.23 20.06 7.89
CA SER A 133 -11.52 19.33 7.86
C SER A 133 -12.36 19.61 6.60
N GLY A 134 -11.70 19.68 5.43
CA GLY A 134 -12.37 19.88 4.15
C GLY A 134 -12.64 21.34 3.76
N LYS A 135 -12.23 22.32 4.59
CA LYS A 135 -12.45 23.75 4.29
C LYS A 135 -11.62 24.25 3.10
N THR A 136 -10.45 23.63 2.87
CA THR A 136 -9.56 23.99 1.75
C THR A 136 -9.07 22.76 1.04
N MET A 137 -8.71 22.94 -0.22
CA MET A 137 -8.04 21.94 -1.06
C MET A 137 -6.63 22.41 -1.35
N ALA A 138 -5.64 21.55 -1.10
CA ALA A 138 -4.25 21.81 -1.45
C ALA A 138 -3.86 20.98 -2.66
N ALA A 139 -3.27 21.61 -3.67
CA ALA A 139 -2.52 20.94 -4.72
C ALA A 139 -1.04 20.95 -4.34
N ILE A 140 -0.43 19.78 -4.27
CA ILE A 140 0.95 19.61 -3.80
C ILE A 140 1.74 18.96 -4.92
N LYS A 141 2.87 19.57 -5.29
CA LYS A 141 3.86 18.93 -6.17
C LYS A 141 4.93 18.28 -5.33
N VAL A 142 5.17 17.00 -5.58
CA VAL A 142 6.17 16.20 -4.89
C VAL A 142 7.45 16.20 -5.72
N ASN A 143 8.57 16.50 -5.09
CA ASN A 143 9.89 16.50 -5.74
C ASN A 143 10.84 15.65 -4.90
N GLY A 144 11.29 14.55 -5.44
CA GLY A 144 12.23 13.64 -4.78
C GLY A 144 12.68 12.52 -5.69
N PRO A 145 13.72 11.78 -5.29
CA PRO A 145 14.18 10.59 -6.02
C PRO A 145 13.24 9.40 -5.85
N CYS A 146 12.41 9.44 -4.83
CA CYS A 146 11.37 8.48 -4.48
C CYS A 146 10.16 9.26 -3.97
N ASP A 147 8.94 8.81 -4.27
CA ASP A 147 7.70 9.47 -3.90
C ASP A 147 6.78 8.49 -3.17
N ILE A 148 6.17 8.94 -2.07
CA ILE A 148 5.24 8.09 -1.30
C ILE A 148 3.91 8.81 -1.13
N TYR A 149 2.81 8.09 -1.41
CA TYR A 149 1.46 8.62 -1.39
C TYR A 149 0.54 7.75 -0.53
N GLY A 150 -0.07 8.36 0.47
CA GLY A 150 -1.16 7.77 1.23
C GLY A 150 -2.50 8.17 0.62
N VAL A 151 -3.20 7.21 0.05
CA VAL A 151 -4.48 7.41 -0.64
C VAL A 151 -5.62 7.32 0.37
N ARG A 152 -6.55 8.26 0.34
CA ARG A 152 -7.76 8.18 1.17
C ARG A 152 -8.61 6.99 0.72
N PRO A 153 -9.05 6.12 1.64
CA PRO A 153 -9.96 5.02 1.30
C PRO A 153 -11.23 5.52 0.60
N ASN A 154 -11.74 4.73 -0.34
CA ASN A 154 -13.01 4.96 -1.05
C ASN A 154 -13.10 6.26 -1.89
N VAL A 155 -11.98 6.89 -2.21
CA VAL A 155 -11.98 8.08 -3.08
C VAL A 155 -11.90 7.72 -4.54
N PHE A 156 -11.15 6.67 -4.87
CA PHE A 156 -11.06 6.17 -6.24
C PHE A 156 -11.95 4.95 -6.40
N GLU A 157 -12.78 4.97 -7.42
CA GLU A 157 -13.59 3.82 -7.79
C GLU A 157 -12.69 2.69 -8.31
N ALA A 158 -13.03 1.47 -7.95
CA ALA A 158 -12.29 0.30 -8.38
C ALA A 158 -12.68 -0.08 -9.82
N GLU A 159 -11.78 0.12 -10.76
CA GLU A 159 -11.99 -0.18 -12.18
C GLU A 159 -11.19 -1.41 -12.61
N PRO A 160 -11.82 -2.47 -13.12
CA PRO A 160 -11.11 -3.61 -13.66
C PRO A 160 -10.20 -3.25 -14.85
N SER A 161 -9.03 -3.88 -14.90
CA SER A 161 -8.09 -3.79 -16.03
C SER A 161 -7.25 -5.06 -16.07
N PRO A 162 -7.81 -6.15 -16.60
CA PRO A 162 -7.18 -7.46 -16.51
C PRO A 162 -5.80 -7.50 -17.18
N CYS A 163 -4.87 -8.14 -16.52
CA CYS A 163 -3.51 -8.44 -16.99
C CYS A 163 -3.09 -9.82 -16.49
N ASP A 164 -1.93 -10.29 -16.94
CA ASP A 164 -1.29 -11.48 -16.35
C ASP A 164 -0.38 -11.04 -15.20
N ALA A 165 -0.64 -11.54 -14.00
CA ALA A 165 0.18 -11.29 -12.83
C ALA A 165 1.25 -12.36 -12.64
N GLU A 166 2.48 -11.96 -12.41
CA GLU A 166 3.54 -12.83 -11.94
C GLU A 166 3.66 -12.74 -10.42
N VAL A 167 3.71 -13.88 -9.75
CA VAL A 167 3.96 -13.94 -8.30
C VAL A 167 5.45 -14.10 -8.08
N LEU A 168 6.02 -13.16 -7.33
CA LEU A 168 7.43 -13.12 -6.97
C LEU A 168 7.56 -13.24 -5.45
N THR A 169 8.58 -13.95 -4.99
CA THR A 169 8.86 -14.04 -3.55
C THR A 169 10.12 -13.21 -3.22
N PHE A 170 10.00 -12.36 -2.23
CA PHE A 170 11.12 -11.60 -1.70
C PHE A 170 11.33 -11.95 -0.23
N HIS A 171 12.54 -12.43 0.08
CA HIS A 171 12.91 -12.78 1.45
C HIS A 171 13.72 -11.64 2.08
N THR A 172 13.17 -11.06 3.14
CA THR A 172 13.87 -10.04 3.92
C THR A 172 14.63 -10.66 5.09
N ASP A 173 15.76 -10.04 5.44
CA ASP A 173 16.40 -10.31 6.72
C ASP A 173 15.59 -9.59 7.81
N SER A 174 15.03 -10.36 8.75
CA SER A 174 14.28 -9.79 9.87
C SER A 174 15.20 -8.86 10.67
N LYS A 175 15.00 -7.55 10.54
CA LYS A 175 15.71 -6.58 11.37
C LYS A 175 15.18 -6.68 12.80
N SER A 176 16.08 -6.85 13.75
CA SER A 176 15.70 -6.87 15.17
C SER A 176 14.97 -5.57 15.54
N SER A 177 13.77 -5.69 16.03
CA SER A 177 12.95 -4.56 16.49
C SER A 177 12.97 -4.54 18.02
N ARG A 178 13.11 -3.33 18.61
CA ARG A 178 12.88 -3.15 20.04
C ARG A 178 11.41 -3.22 20.41
N LEU A 179 10.53 -3.11 19.42
CA LEU A 179 9.09 -3.24 19.59
C LEU A 179 8.73 -4.71 19.56
N VAL A 180 8.07 -5.18 20.62
CA VAL A 180 7.56 -6.53 20.72
C VAL A 180 6.04 -6.45 20.79
N VAL A 181 5.36 -7.04 19.80
CA VAL A 181 3.91 -7.21 19.84
C VAL A 181 3.59 -8.37 20.79
N LYS A 182 3.03 -8.07 21.95
CA LYS A 182 2.69 -9.12 22.94
C LYS A 182 1.41 -9.85 22.60
N GLU A 183 0.43 -9.16 22.04
CA GLU A 183 -0.89 -9.67 21.76
C GLU A 183 -1.58 -8.83 20.70
N ILE A 184 -2.31 -9.47 19.80
CA ILE A 184 -3.26 -8.84 18.90
C ILE A 184 -4.64 -9.31 19.32
N ARG A 185 -5.48 -8.38 19.79
CA ARG A 185 -6.87 -8.67 20.15
C ARG A 185 -7.75 -8.30 18.98
N LEU A 186 -8.41 -9.29 18.43
CA LEU A 186 -9.46 -9.07 17.43
C LEU A 186 -10.76 -8.74 18.20
N ASP A 187 -11.40 -7.66 17.78
CA ASP A 187 -12.74 -7.35 18.29
C ASP A 187 -13.71 -8.41 17.77
N ALA A 188 -14.36 -9.11 18.70
CA ALA A 188 -15.36 -10.12 18.38
C ALA A 188 -16.69 -9.51 17.87
N SER A 189 -16.79 -8.18 17.80
CA SER A 189 -17.94 -7.51 17.22
C SER A 189 -18.05 -7.87 15.73
N ARG A 190 -19.21 -8.39 15.33
CA ARG A 190 -19.52 -8.72 13.93
C ARG A 190 -19.87 -7.49 13.09
N GLY A 191 -19.39 -6.31 13.49
CA GLY A 191 -19.63 -5.05 12.78
C GLY A 191 -18.82 -4.99 11.48
N ILE A 192 -19.43 -4.45 10.42
CA ILE A 192 -18.72 -4.10 9.19
C ILE A 192 -17.84 -2.89 9.51
N ASP A 193 -16.59 -2.90 9.04
CA ASP A 193 -15.69 -1.76 9.15
C ASP A 193 -16.30 -0.56 8.41
N LEU A 194 -16.26 0.63 9.01
CA LEU A 194 -16.81 1.84 8.41
C LEU A 194 -16.24 2.12 7.01
N THR A 195 -14.99 1.74 6.77
CA THR A 195 -14.33 1.93 5.46
C THR A 195 -14.76 0.88 4.43
N GLU A 196 -15.43 -0.19 4.84
CA GLU A 196 -15.92 -1.28 3.99
C GLU A 196 -17.46 -1.29 3.89
N ALA A 197 -18.14 -0.38 4.59
CA ALA A 197 -19.59 -0.25 4.55
C ALA A 197 -20.02 0.49 3.28
N ASP A 198 -21.00 -0.08 2.56
CA ASP A 198 -21.57 0.55 1.35
C ASP A 198 -22.44 1.77 1.71
N ILE A 199 -23.05 1.76 2.91
CA ILE A 199 -23.92 2.85 3.41
C ILE A 199 -23.61 3.07 4.89
N ILE A 200 -23.42 4.32 5.26
CA ILE A 200 -23.26 4.77 6.65
C ILE A 200 -24.43 5.69 6.98
N ILE A 201 -25.15 5.39 8.07
CA ILE A 201 -26.29 6.17 8.57
C ILE A 201 -25.91 6.77 9.92
#